data_c8490f5fa7a98b7549159bb24400cf50
#
_entry.id   c8490f5fa7a98b7549159bb24400cf50
#
_cell.length_a   1.000
_cell.length_b   1.000
_cell.length_c   1.000
_cell.angle_alpha   90.00
_cell.angle_beta   90.00
_cell.angle_gamma   90.00
#
_symmetry.space_group_name_H-M   'P 1'
#
loop_
_entity.id
_entity.type
_entity.pdbx_description
1 polymer ?
#
loop_
_entity_poly.entity_id
_entity_poly.type
_entity_poly.pdbx_seq_one_letter_code
_entity_poly.pdbx_strand_id
1 'polypeptide(L)'
;MKELHRDELLARRLIAQGLAPSAARPSLASALDVAEHLLALQGQIYDAGIAALALRAGCTDQEVLGEVADYRVVRCWPQRGTLHFMPAADVRWMSRLLYPRVASSQKSRRPSLGLSEDMVAAASEALHGAATEPLTRTEVYEIFAEAGVNPTEGRGSHLLRAFGGAGDLVQGPKAGNQETFLHVDALPSVQRKPEKPLSELAQRYVEGHGPVSVADLQTWSKLSKSQATKALASTEATTVSHDGQTLWMAGWQEDVTASEIDGALKIRLELPAFDEYLLGYANKEWIVPDEIRANVLTRNGLSWPWVMEGGRGVASLRHP
;
A
#
# COMPACT_ATOMS: atom_id res chain seq x y z
N MET A 1 -5.83 -12.97 28.08
CA MET A 1 -5.64 -12.74 26.63
C MET A 1 -5.82 -14.07 25.94
N LYS A 2 -6.67 -14.15 24.89
CA LYS A 2 -6.91 -15.40 24.14
C LYS A 2 -5.65 -15.76 23.36
N GLU A 3 -5.21 -17.02 23.42
CA GLU A 3 -4.13 -17.56 22.59
C GLU A 3 -4.70 -18.02 21.25
N LEU A 4 -4.11 -17.58 20.14
CA LEU A 4 -4.46 -18.03 18.79
C LEU A 4 -3.48 -19.11 18.33
N HIS A 5 -3.97 -20.20 17.78
CA HIS A 5 -3.17 -21.13 17.01
C HIS A 5 -2.82 -20.53 15.64
N ARG A 6 -1.72 -21.00 15.04
CA ARG A 6 -1.23 -20.46 13.76
C ARG A 6 -2.28 -20.46 12.65
N ASP A 7 -3.04 -21.53 12.51
CA ASP A 7 -4.06 -21.63 11.46
C ASP A 7 -5.19 -20.64 11.70
N GLU A 8 -5.67 -20.46 12.95
CA GLU A 8 -6.65 -19.42 13.28
C GLU A 8 -6.10 -18.01 12.98
N LEU A 9 -4.83 -17.75 13.30
CA LEU A 9 -4.16 -16.48 12.99
C LEU A 9 -4.15 -16.21 11.48
N LEU A 10 -3.75 -17.21 10.66
CA LEU A 10 -3.72 -17.06 9.20
C LEU A 10 -5.13 -16.86 8.63
N ALA A 11 -6.12 -17.64 9.09
CA ALA A 11 -7.51 -17.50 8.66
C ALA A 11 -8.06 -16.10 8.97
N ARG A 12 -7.81 -15.55 10.17
CA ARG A 12 -8.23 -14.21 10.55
C ARG A 12 -7.56 -13.12 9.67
N ARG A 13 -6.29 -13.30 9.32
CA ARG A 13 -5.59 -12.40 8.38
C ARG A 13 -6.16 -12.46 6.96
N LEU A 14 -6.55 -13.65 6.47
CA LEU A 14 -7.26 -13.77 5.19
C LEU A 14 -8.59 -13.03 5.20
N ILE A 15 -9.37 -13.19 6.27
CA ILE A 15 -10.64 -12.50 6.47
C ILE A 15 -10.41 -11.00 6.54
N ALA A 16 -9.45 -10.53 7.35
CA ALA A 16 -9.15 -9.10 7.50
C ALA A 16 -8.79 -8.47 6.16
N GLN A 17 -7.98 -9.14 5.35
CA GLN A 17 -7.56 -8.62 4.05
C GLN A 17 -8.60 -8.78 2.91
N GLY A 18 -9.80 -9.27 3.20
CA GLY A 18 -10.82 -9.45 2.17
C GLY A 18 -10.58 -10.63 1.22
N LEU A 19 -9.67 -11.55 1.58
CA LEU A 19 -9.36 -12.76 0.79
C LEU A 19 -10.23 -13.95 1.18
N ALA A 20 -10.93 -13.87 2.31
CA ALA A 20 -11.93 -14.84 2.75
C ALA A 20 -13.21 -14.11 3.14
N PRO A 21 -14.40 -14.69 2.88
CA PRO A 21 -15.66 -14.08 3.27
C PRO A 21 -15.85 -14.12 4.78
N SER A 22 -16.51 -13.10 5.33
CA SER A 22 -17.01 -13.06 6.70
C SER A 22 -18.14 -12.06 6.81
N ALA A 23 -19.20 -12.43 7.53
CA ALA A 23 -20.31 -11.52 7.83
C ALA A 23 -19.92 -10.44 8.87
N ALA A 24 -18.92 -10.71 9.69
CA ALA A 24 -18.43 -9.78 10.69
C ALA A 24 -17.59 -8.62 10.10
N ARG A 25 -16.91 -8.86 8.96
CA ARG A 25 -16.04 -7.86 8.33
C ARG A 25 -16.88 -6.79 7.61
N PRO A 26 -16.49 -5.49 7.68
CA PRO A 26 -17.08 -4.46 6.83
C PRO A 26 -17.09 -4.85 5.35
N SER A 27 -18.15 -4.45 4.63
CA SER A 27 -18.27 -4.77 3.21
C SER A 27 -17.13 -4.15 2.40
N LEU A 28 -16.60 -4.89 1.43
CA LEU A 28 -15.61 -4.43 0.45
C LEU A 28 -16.21 -4.61 -0.95
N ALA A 29 -17.18 -3.76 -1.30
CA ALA A 29 -17.96 -3.90 -2.52
C ALA A 29 -17.35 -3.15 -3.73
N SER A 30 -16.30 -2.37 -3.50
CA SER A 30 -15.65 -1.54 -4.52
C SER A 30 -14.14 -1.48 -4.29
N ALA A 31 -13.38 -1.05 -5.30
CA ALA A 31 -11.95 -0.82 -5.15
C ALA A 31 -11.64 0.27 -4.13
N LEU A 32 -12.50 1.28 -4.02
CA LEU A 32 -12.37 2.31 -2.98
C LEU A 32 -12.54 1.72 -1.59
N ASP A 33 -13.57 0.88 -1.36
CA ASP A 33 -13.78 0.24 -0.05
C ASP A 33 -12.56 -0.59 0.36
N VAL A 34 -11.98 -1.35 -0.60
CA VAL A 34 -10.74 -2.11 -0.36
C VAL A 34 -9.56 -1.19 -0.03
N ALA A 35 -9.39 -0.11 -0.80
CA ALA A 35 -8.32 0.84 -0.56
C ALA A 35 -8.49 1.58 0.77
N GLU A 36 -9.71 1.94 1.15
CA GLU A 36 -10.02 2.55 2.45
C GLU A 36 -9.76 1.59 3.61
N HIS A 37 -10.12 0.33 3.46
CA HIS A 37 -9.94 -0.70 4.48
C HIS A 37 -8.46 -1.08 4.69
N LEU A 38 -7.67 -1.25 3.61
CA LEU A 38 -6.26 -1.63 3.68
C LEU A 38 -5.29 -0.44 3.72
N LEU A 39 -5.78 0.80 3.56
CA LEU A 39 -5.03 2.05 3.46
C LEU A 39 -4.18 2.18 2.19
N ALA A 40 -3.33 1.21 1.90
CA ALA A 40 -2.42 1.26 0.77
C ALA A 40 -2.02 -0.15 0.35
N LEU A 41 -2.33 -0.51 -0.89
CA LEU A 41 -1.91 -1.75 -1.51
C LEU A 41 -0.72 -1.48 -2.43
N GLN A 42 0.25 -2.38 -2.42
CA GLN A 42 1.42 -2.25 -3.30
C GLN A 42 1.00 -2.16 -4.77
N GLY A 43 1.46 -1.09 -5.43
CA GLY A 43 1.14 -0.80 -6.83
C GLY A 43 2.40 -0.68 -7.70
N GLN A 44 3.53 -1.32 -7.32
CA GLN A 44 4.78 -1.24 -8.08
C GLN A 44 4.61 -1.80 -9.51
N ILE A 45 3.87 -2.89 -9.65
CA ILE A 45 3.35 -3.38 -10.93
C ILE A 45 1.89 -2.94 -11.00
N TYR A 46 1.56 -2.09 -11.98
CA TYR A 46 0.24 -1.46 -12.08
C TYR A 46 -0.87 -2.52 -12.16
N ASP A 47 -0.78 -3.44 -13.12
CA ASP A 47 -1.82 -4.44 -13.36
C ASP A 47 -1.95 -5.44 -12.20
N ALA A 48 -0.86 -5.75 -11.49
CA ALA A 48 -0.91 -6.56 -10.28
C ALA A 48 -1.66 -5.87 -9.13
N GLY A 49 -1.49 -4.56 -8.99
CA GLY A 49 -2.25 -3.77 -8.00
C GLY A 49 -3.73 -3.66 -8.33
N ILE A 50 -4.08 -3.51 -9.61
CA ILE A 50 -5.49 -3.55 -10.09
C ILE A 50 -6.11 -4.92 -9.76
N ALA A 51 -5.43 -6.01 -10.11
CA ALA A 51 -5.91 -7.36 -9.81
C ALA A 51 -6.05 -7.62 -8.30
N ALA A 52 -5.15 -7.07 -7.46
CA ALA A 52 -5.22 -7.20 -6.00
C ALA A 52 -6.45 -6.48 -5.42
N LEU A 53 -6.84 -5.33 -5.97
CA LEU A 53 -8.06 -4.61 -5.61
C LEU A 53 -9.31 -5.37 -6.08
N ALA A 54 -9.33 -5.79 -7.36
CA ALA A 54 -10.44 -6.51 -7.95
C ALA A 54 -10.75 -7.81 -7.20
N LEU A 55 -9.71 -8.59 -6.87
CA LEU A 55 -9.83 -9.84 -6.13
C LEU A 55 -10.55 -9.65 -4.78
N ARG A 56 -10.23 -8.57 -4.05
CA ARG A 56 -10.79 -8.29 -2.72
C ARG A 56 -12.19 -7.68 -2.77
N ALA A 57 -12.45 -6.86 -3.79
CA ALA A 57 -13.76 -6.26 -4.03
C ALA A 57 -14.76 -7.25 -4.65
N GLY A 58 -14.27 -8.38 -5.17
CA GLY A 58 -15.12 -9.31 -5.94
C GLY A 58 -15.65 -8.71 -7.23
N CYS A 59 -14.90 -7.79 -7.85
CA CYS A 59 -15.26 -7.09 -9.07
C CYS A 59 -14.25 -7.35 -10.21
N THR A 60 -14.49 -6.78 -11.37
CA THR A 60 -13.58 -6.88 -12.52
C THR A 60 -12.48 -5.83 -12.48
N ASP A 61 -11.34 -6.09 -13.14
CA ASP A 61 -10.28 -5.10 -13.34
C ASP A 61 -10.81 -3.81 -13.99
N GLN A 62 -11.80 -3.93 -14.90
CA GLN A 62 -12.40 -2.78 -15.57
C GLN A 62 -13.18 -1.86 -14.61
N GLU A 63 -13.85 -2.43 -13.59
CA GLU A 63 -14.54 -1.65 -12.57
C GLU A 63 -13.52 -0.92 -11.69
N VAL A 64 -12.40 -1.58 -11.33
CA VAL A 64 -11.28 -0.91 -10.62
C VAL A 64 -10.69 0.21 -11.44
N LEU A 65 -10.46 0.00 -12.75
CA LEU A 65 -9.96 1.04 -13.65
C LEU A 65 -10.94 2.22 -13.78
N GLY A 66 -12.25 1.98 -13.69
CA GLY A 66 -13.26 3.04 -13.60
C GLY A 66 -13.05 3.93 -12.37
N GLU A 67 -12.81 3.35 -11.20
CA GLU A 67 -12.56 4.13 -9.97
C GLU A 67 -11.22 4.87 -9.99
N VAL A 68 -10.22 4.33 -10.71
CA VAL A 68 -8.97 5.06 -10.97
C VAL A 68 -9.19 6.21 -11.94
N ALA A 69 -10.04 6.03 -12.97
CA ALA A 69 -10.40 7.09 -13.92
C ALA A 69 -11.15 8.24 -13.24
N ASP A 70 -11.98 7.94 -12.26
CA ASP A 70 -12.71 8.91 -11.44
C ASP A 70 -11.86 9.52 -10.31
N TYR A 71 -10.57 9.17 -10.21
CA TYR A 71 -9.68 9.59 -9.13
C TYR A 71 -10.22 9.31 -7.73
N ARG A 72 -11.00 8.25 -7.54
CA ARG A 72 -11.41 7.74 -6.23
C ARG A 72 -10.29 6.94 -5.58
N VAL A 73 -9.62 6.12 -6.38
CA VAL A 73 -8.39 5.39 -6.05
C VAL A 73 -7.26 5.93 -6.92
N VAL A 74 -6.15 6.29 -6.31
CA VAL A 74 -4.97 6.84 -6.99
C VAL A 74 -3.73 6.04 -6.65
N ARG A 75 -2.67 6.21 -7.45
CA ARG A 75 -1.38 5.57 -7.23
C ARG A 75 -0.32 6.60 -6.89
N CYS A 76 0.40 6.44 -5.78
CA CYS A 76 1.45 7.37 -5.36
C CYS A 76 2.53 6.68 -4.50
N TRP A 77 3.47 7.44 -3.92
CA TRP A 77 4.59 6.93 -3.11
C TRP A 77 4.44 7.27 -1.62
N PRO A 78 3.37 6.83 -0.91
CA PRO A 78 3.11 7.27 0.45
C PRO A 78 4.11 6.71 1.47
N GLN A 79 4.67 5.53 1.19
CA GLN A 79 5.54 4.82 2.13
C GLN A 79 6.62 3.99 1.42
N ARG A 80 7.70 3.65 2.12
CA ARG A 80 8.82 2.80 1.68
C ARG A 80 9.50 3.25 0.38
N GLY A 81 9.07 4.36 -0.24
CA GLY A 81 9.53 4.83 -1.54
C GLY A 81 9.06 3.97 -2.72
N THR A 82 8.02 3.17 -2.52
CA THR A 82 7.36 2.33 -3.55
C THR A 82 5.95 2.84 -3.85
N LEU A 83 5.46 2.54 -5.05
CA LEU A 83 4.12 2.90 -5.49
C LEU A 83 3.07 2.06 -4.79
N HIS A 84 1.96 2.70 -4.40
CA HIS A 84 0.80 2.05 -3.80
C HIS A 84 -0.48 2.63 -4.38
N PHE A 85 -1.51 1.79 -4.54
CA PHE A 85 -2.88 2.25 -4.71
C PHE A 85 -3.47 2.58 -3.34
N MET A 86 -4.16 3.71 -3.25
CA MET A 86 -4.77 4.19 -2.02
C MET A 86 -5.96 5.12 -2.29
N PRO A 87 -6.82 5.40 -1.31
CA PRO A 87 -7.89 6.38 -1.48
C PRO A 87 -7.30 7.76 -1.78
N ALA A 88 -7.84 8.45 -2.78
CA ALA A 88 -7.40 9.79 -3.14
C ALA A 88 -7.47 10.78 -1.95
N ALA A 89 -8.46 10.63 -1.09
CA ALA A 89 -8.65 11.47 0.09
C ALA A 89 -7.55 11.34 1.16
N ASP A 90 -6.78 10.25 1.14
CA ASP A 90 -5.78 9.95 2.18
C ASP A 90 -4.33 10.28 1.79
N VAL A 91 -4.09 10.65 0.53
CA VAL A 91 -2.74 10.84 -0.03
C VAL A 91 -1.90 11.77 0.82
N ARG A 92 -2.40 12.96 1.12
CA ARG A 92 -1.61 14.03 1.72
C ARG A 92 -1.21 13.73 3.17
N TRP A 93 -2.14 13.28 4.00
CA TRP A 93 -1.84 13.02 5.40
C TRP A 93 -0.93 11.81 5.58
N MET A 94 -1.17 10.74 4.83
CA MET A 94 -0.38 9.51 4.93
C MET A 94 1.04 9.71 4.41
N SER A 95 1.20 10.36 3.26
CA SER A 95 2.50 10.72 2.70
C SER A 95 3.29 11.60 3.67
N ARG A 96 2.70 12.67 4.20
CA ARG A 96 3.36 13.56 5.17
C ARG A 96 3.77 12.85 6.46
N LEU A 97 3.01 11.86 6.90
CA LEU A 97 3.35 11.05 8.07
C LEU A 97 4.54 10.11 7.81
N LEU A 98 4.61 9.48 6.65
CA LEU A 98 5.54 8.37 6.39
C LEU A 98 6.75 8.76 5.51
N TYR A 99 6.58 9.69 4.58
CA TYR A 99 7.63 10.09 3.65
C TYR A 99 8.91 10.64 4.31
N PRO A 100 8.90 11.39 5.42
CA PRO A 100 10.12 11.88 6.06
C PRO A 100 11.18 10.81 6.33
N ARG A 101 10.75 9.53 6.47
CA ARG A 101 11.64 8.38 6.67
C ARG A 101 12.39 7.96 5.40
N VAL A 102 11.80 8.27 4.25
CA VAL A 102 12.36 7.96 2.92
C VAL A 102 13.08 9.17 2.33
N ALA A 103 12.61 10.36 2.67
CA ALA A 103 13.09 11.64 2.12
C ALA A 103 14.60 11.83 2.30
N SER A 104 15.15 11.45 3.45
CA SER A 104 16.59 11.58 3.73
C SER A 104 17.45 10.82 2.72
N SER A 105 17.11 9.56 2.44
CA SER A 105 17.83 8.74 1.46
C SER A 105 17.64 9.23 0.01
N GLN A 106 16.51 9.83 -0.30
CA GLN A 106 16.29 10.46 -1.60
C GLN A 106 17.10 11.74 -1.74
N LYS A 107 17.08 12.61 -0.74
CA LYS A 107 17.86 13.85 -0.75
C LYS A 107 19.36 13.60 -0.90
N SER A 108 19.90 12.57 -0.28
CA SER A 108 21.32 12.22 -0.39
C SER A 108 21.80 11.88 -1.81
N ARG A 109 20.88 11.54 -2.71
CA ARG A 109 21.17 11.27 -4.13
C ARG A 109 21.21 12.54 -5.01
N ARG A 110 20.65 13.67 -4.55
CA ARG A 110 20.55 14.90 -5.35
C ARG A 110 21.90 15.42 -5.86
N PRO A 111 22.98 15.45 -5.04
CA PRO A 111 24.29 15.86 -5.54
C PRO A 111 24.81 15.03 -6.71
N SER A 112 24.65 13.70 -6.64
CA SER A 112 25.09 12.81 -7.73
C SER A 112 24.24 12.92 -9.00
N LEU A 113 23.03 13.49 -8.91
CA LEU A 113 22.17 13.82 -10.03
C LEU A 113 22.36 15.26 -10.54
N GLY A 114 23.20 16.05 -9.88
CA GLY A 114 23.37 17.48 -10.19
C GLY A 114 22.12 18.32 -9.90
N LEU A 115 21.30 17.89 -8.93
CA LEU A 115 20.08 18.61 -8.51
C LEU A 115 20.36 19.48 -7.30
N SER A 116 20.30 20.82 -7.46
CA SER A 116 20.30 21.76 -6.34
C SER A 116 18.91 21.87 -5.70
N GLU A 117 18.85 22.43 -4.48
CA GLU A 117 17.54 22.69 -3.84
C GLU A 117 16.72 23.72 -4.63
N ASP A 118 17.36 24.71 -5.26
CA ASP A 118 16.69 25.71 -6.10
C ASP A 118 16.07 25.07 -7.35
N MET A 119 16.78 24.14 -7.99
CA MET A 119 16.25 23.38 -9.13
C MET A 119 15.03 22.55 -8.72
N VAL A 120 15.09 21.92 -7.56
CA VAL A 120 13.96 21.12 -7.04
C VAL A 120 12.77 22.02 -6.73
N ALA A 121 13.00 23.20 -6.14
CA ALA A 121 11.95 24.16 -5.85
C ALA A 121 11.31 24.70 -7.14
N ALA A 122 12.10 25.10 -8.15
CA ALA A 122 11.62 25.56 -9.45
C ALA A 122 10.77 24.49 -10.16
N ALA A 123 11.24 23.23 -10.18
CA ALA A 123 10.48 22.13 -10.76
C ALA A 123 9.15 21.86 -10.01
N SER A 124 9.15 22.00 -8.68
CA SER A 124 7.95 21.84 -7.86
C SER A 124 6.92 22.93 -8.14
N GLU A 125 7.34 24.19 -8.22
CA GLU A 125 6.49 25.35 -8.51
C GLU A 125 5.89 25.24 -9.92
N ALA A 126 6.71 24.94 -10.93
CA ALA A 126 6.26 24.77 -12.30
C ALA A 126 5.22 23.63 -12.43
N LEU A 127 5.48 22.50 -11.77
CA LEU A 127 4.56 21.37 -11.79
C LEU A 127 3.25 21.70 -11.06
N HIS A 128 3.29 22.38 -9.92
CA HIS A 128 2.10 22.81 -9.19
C HIS A 128 1.19 23.69 -10.05
N GLY A 129 1.76 24.63 -10.81
CA GLY A 129 1.02 25.49 -11.71
C GLY A 129 0.42 24.77 -12.93
N ALA A 130 1.07 23.74 -13.42
CA ALA A 130 0.68 23.03 -14.65
C ALA A 130 -0.21 21.80 -14.41
N ALA A 131 0.01 21.03 -13.33
CA ALA A 131 -0.66 19.77 -13.08
C ALA A 131 -2.08 19.94 -12.46
N THR A 132 -2.85 20.89 -12.97
CA THR A 132 -4.28 21.08 -12.68
C THR A 132 -5.17 20.16 -13.51
N GLU A 133 -4.62 19.60 -14.58
CA GLU A 133 -5.18 18.55 -15.43
C GLU A 133 -4.19 17.39 -15.53
N PRO A 134 -4.64 16.18 -15.89
CA PRO A 134 -3.73 15.03 -15.98
C PRO A 134 -2.65 15.23 -17.06
N LEU A 135 -1.39 15.15 -16.65
CA LEU A 135 -0.21 15.26 -17.51
C LEU A 135 0.46 13.90 -17.69
N THR A 136 0.87 13.56 -18.89
CA THR A 136 1.72 12.41 -19.16
C THR A 136 3.13 12.64 -18.60
N ARG A 137 3.92 11.56 -18.47
CA ARG A 137 5.32 11.66 -18.06
C ARG A 137 6.13 12.57 -19.00
N THR A 138 5.85 12.54 -20.29
CA THR A 138 6.53 13.36 -21.29
C THR A 138 6.26 14.84 -21.03
N GLU A 139 5.00 15.23 -20.87
CA GLU A 139 4.60 16.61 -20.57
C GLU A 139 5.20 17.11 -19.24
N VAL A 140 5.21 16.28 -18.20
CA VAL A 140 5.86 16.65 -16.93
C VAL A 140 7.37 16.88 -17.12
N TYR A 141 8.03 16.10 -17.97
CA TYR A 141 9.46 16.28 -18.25
C TYR A 141 9.74 17.54 -19.07
N GLU A 142 8.84 17.93 -19.97
CA GLU A 142 8.89 19.21 -20.69
C GLU A 142 8.77 20.39 -19.71
N ILE A 143 7.83 20.33 -18.77
CA ILE A 143 7.67 21.35 -17.72
C ILE A 143 8.94 21.48 -16.87
N PHE A 144 9.58 20.36 -16.50
CA PHE A 144 10.85 20.40 -15.76
C PHE A 144 11.97 21.05 -16.59
N ALA A 145 12.04 20.75 -17.90
CA ALA A 145 13.03 21.34 -18.78
C ALA A 145 12.83 22.85 -18.94
N GLU A 146 11.60 23.31 -19.09
CA GLU A 146 11.24 24.76 -19.15
C GLU A 146 11.57 25.46 -17.83
N ALA A 147 11.45 24.78 -16.69
CA ALA A 147 11.87 25.27 -15.38
C ALA A 147 13.40 25.22 -15.15
N GLY A 148 14.19 24.90 -16.19
CA GLY A 148 15.65 24.85 -16.15
C GLY A 148 16.20 23.53 -15.55
N VAL A 149 15.39 22.48 -15.43
CA VAL A 149 15.82 21.19 -14.88
C VAL A 149 15.77 20.11 -15.97
N ASN A 150 16.92 19.74 -16.53
CA ASN A 150 17.01 18.63 -17.48
C ASN A 150 16.52 17.32 -16.84
N PRO A 151 15.42 16.69 -17.31
CA PRO A 151 14.84 15.51 -16.67
C PRO A 151 15.56 14.19 -16.95
N THR A 152 16.55 14.18 -17.87
CA THR A 152 17.31 12.99 -18.27
C THR A 152 18.19 12.45 -17.13
N GLU A 153 18.84 11.33 -17.34
CA GLU A 153 19.79 10.71 -16.38
C GLU A 153 19.18 10.46 -14.99
N GLY A 154 17.88 10.16 -14.95
CA GLY A 154 17.16 9.82 -13.72
C GLY A 154 16.67 10.99 -12.88
N ARG A 155 16.95 12.26 -13.27
CA ARG A 155 16.48 13.45 -12.55
C ARG A 155 14.96 13.56 -12.52
N GLY A 156 14.30 13.42 -13.67
CA GLY A 156 12.85 13.48 -13.77
C GLY A 156 12.17 12.42 -12.91
N SER A 157 12.62 11.17 -12.99
CA SER A 157 12.09 10.09 -12.14
C SER A 157 12.34 10.33 -10.65
N HIS A 158 13.46 10.95 -10.29
CA HIS A 158 13.76 11.34 -8.92
C HIS A 158 12.80 12.41 -8.41
N LEU A 159 12.53 13.44 -9.21
CA LEU A 159 11.60 14.53 -8.87
C LEU A 159 10.17 14.03 -8.73
N LEU A 160 9.67 13.21 -9.68
CA LEU A 160 8.34 12.60 -9.59
C LEU A 160 8.16 11.80 -8.31
N ARG A 161 9.17 11.00 -7.94
CA ARG A 161 9.14 10.24 -6.67
C ARG A 161 9.19 11.15 -5.45
N ALA A 162 9.94 12.25 -5.51
CA ALA A 162 10.05 13.18 -4.40
C ALA A 162 8.72 13.92 -4.17
N PHE A 163 8.09 14.43 -5.22
CA PHE A 163 6.82 15.16 -5.14
C PHE A 163 5.65 14.22 -4.78
N GLY A 164 5.60 13.01 -5.39
CA GLY A 164 4.61 12.01 -5.00
C GLY A 164 4.77 11.53 -3.56
N GLY A 165 6.03 11.37 -3.10
CA GLY A 165 6.31 11.02 -1.70
C GLY A 165 5.93 12.12 -0.71
N ALA A 166 6.08 13.39 -1.10
CA ALA A 166 5.64 14.53 -0.30
C ALA A 166 4.10 14.66 -0.20
N GLY A 167 3.38 13.93 -1.06
CA GLY A 167 1.91 13.98 -1.12
C GLY A 167 1.39 15.15 -1.94
N ASP A 168 2.18 15.62 -2.91
CA ASP A 168 1.81 16.72 -3.79
C ASP A 168 1.39 16.23 -5.18
N LEU A 169 1.81 15.01 -5.57
CA LEU A 169 1.57 14.44 -6.90
C LEU A 169 1.05 13.01 -6.79
N VAL A 170 0.05 12.68 -7.60
CA VAL A 170 -0.48 11.32 -7.77
C VAL A 170 -0.41 10.87 -9.21
N GLN A 171 -0.50 9.57 -9.41
CA GLN A 171 -0.77 8.96 -10.71
C GLN A 171 -2.26 8.58 -10.79
N GLY A 172 -2.88 8.92 -11.90
CA GLY A 172 -4.25 8.58 -12.24
C GLY A 172 -4.33 7.48 -13.30
N PRO A 173 -5.37 7.54 -14.17
CA PRO A 173 -5.54 6.61 -15.28
C PRO A 173 -4.37 6.71 -16.27
N LYS A 174 -4.01 5.59 -16.90
CA LYS A 174 -3.01 5.61 -17.97
C LYS A 174 -3.53 6.30 -19.22
N ALA A 175 -2.69 7.09 -19.90
CA ALA A 175 -2.91 7.57 -21.27
C ALA A 175 -2.13 6.65 -22.23
N GLY A 176 -2.81 5.68 -22.83
CA GLY A 176 -2.18 4.60 -23.55
C GLY A 176 -1.26 3.79 -22.62
N ASN A 177 0.05 3.74 -22.95
CA ASN A 177 1.05 3.05 -22.13
C ASN A 177 1.78 3.97 -21.12
N GLN A 178 1.42 5.26 -21.04
CA GLN A 178 2.07 6.21 -20.16
C GLN A 178 1.26 6.39 -18.86
N GLU A 179 1.96 6.55 -17.75
CA GLU A 179 1.35 7.06 -16.51
C GLU A 179 0.98 8.53 -16.69
N THR A 180 -0.13 8.92 -16.07
CA THR A 180 -0.50 10.32 -15.93
C THR A 180 -0.25 10.80 -14.51
N PHE A 181 -0.06 12.10 -14.36
CA PHE A 181 0.24 12.77 -13.11
C PHE A 181 -0.72 13.93 -12.90
N LEU A 182 -1.22 14.08 -11.69
CA LEU A 182 -2.12 15.16 -11.29
C LEU A 182 -1.66 15.71 -9.94
N HIS A 183 -1.73 17.02 -9.76
CA HIS A 183 -1.47 17.62 -8.45
C HIS A 183 -2.61 17.29 -7.47
N VAL A 184 -2.26 17.03 -6.21
CA VAL A 184 -3.25 16.59 -5.19
C VAL A 184 -4.35 17.65 -4.95
N ASP A 185 -4.06 18.95 -5.15
CA ASP A 185 -5.07 20.00 -5.03
C ASP A 185 -6.08 20.02 -6.18
N ALA A 186 -5.80 19.35 -7.30
CA ALA A 186 -6.71 19.20 -8.43
C ALA A 186 -7.59 17.92 -8.32
N LEU A 187 -7.37 17.09 -7.31
CA LEU A 187 -8.20 15.91 -7.08
C LEU A 187 -9.65 16.31 -6.73
N PRO A 188 -10.65 15.58 -7.26
CA PRO A 188 -12.05 15.83 -6.90
C PRO A 188 -12.35 15.53 -5.42
N SER A 189 -11.54 14.66 -4.79
CA SER A 189 -11.72 14.26 -3.40
C SER A 189 -11.12 15.26 -2.42
N VAL A 190 -11.89 15.63 -1.39
CA VAL A 190 -11.39 16.45 -0.29
C VAL A 190 -10.38 15.65 0.53
N GLN A 191 -9.19 16.23 0.77
CA GLN A 191 -8.14 15.59 1.54
C GLN A 191 -8.52 15.45 3.02
N ARG A 192 -8.50 14.23 3.56
CA ARG A 192 -8.70 13.97 4.99
C ARG A 192 -7.55 14.57 5.80
N LYS A 193 -7.88 15.03 7.01
CA LYS A 193 -6.93 15.60 7.98
C LYS A 193 -7.18 15.00 9.36
N PRO A 194 -6.71 13.74 9.60
CA PRO A 194 -6.88 13.12 10.91
C PRO A 194 -6.26 13.97 12.02
N GLU A 195 -6.96 14.15 13.14
CA GLU A 195 -6.40 14.87 14.30
C GLU A 195 -5.18 14.15 14.88
N LYS A 196 -5.20 12.80 14.87
CA LYS A 196 -4.14 11.93 15.35
C LYS A 196 -3.68 10.99 14.25
N PRO A 197 -2.88 11.46 13.24
CA PRO A 197 -2.55 10.67 12.05
C PRO A 197 -1.87 9.33 12.37
N LEU A 198 -1.08 9.25 13.43
CA LEU A 198 -0.40 8.02 13.82
C LEU A 198 -1.37 6.97 14.40
N SER A 199 -2.35 7.41 15.19
CA SER A 199 -3.41 6.54 15.71
C SER A 199 -4.34 6.07 14.60
N GLU A 200 -4.72 6.97 13.68
CA GLU A 200 -5.52 6.66 12.50
C GLU A 200 -4.83 5.61 11.62
N LEU A 201 -3.54 5.79 11.33
CA LEU A 201 -2.76 4.83 10.58
C LEU A 201 -2.79 3.43 11.23
N ALA A 202 -2.57 3.37 12.54
CA ALA A 202 -2.53 2.10 13.26
C ALA A 202 -3.90 1.44 13.35
N GLN A 203 -4.97 2.23 13.60
CA GLN A 203 -6.34 1.73 13.67
C GLN A 203 -6.72 1.06 12.35
N ARG A 204 -6.55 1.76 11.22
CA ARG A 204 -6.90 1.23 9.90
C ARG A 204 -5.99 0.08 9.47
N TYR A 205 -4.71 0.10 9.87
CA TYR A 205 -3.83 -1.03 9.63
C TYR A 205 -4.30 -2.29 10.39
N VAL A 206 -4.73 -2.16 11.65
CA VAL A 206 -5.31 -3.27 12.42
C VAL A 206 -6.61 -3.76 11.81
N GLU A 207 -7.48 -2.85 11.36
CA GLU A 207 -8.75 -3.19 10.69
C GLU A 207 -8.53 -4.08 9.46
N GLY A 208 -7.58 -3.71 8.60
CA GLY A 208 -7.34 -4.39 7.33
C GLY A 208 -6.33 -5.55 7.39
N HIS A 209 -5.53 -5.66 8.47
CA HIS A 209 -4.42 -6.64 8.52
C HIS A 209 -4.44 -7.52 9.78
N GLY A 210 -5.27 -7.18 10.78
CA GLY A 210 -5.29 -7.91 12.07
C GLY A 210 -5.56 -9.41 11.94
N PRO A 211 -5.01 -10.20 12.89
CA PRO A 211 -4.15 -9.87 14.03
C PRO A 211 -2.71 -9.52 13.63
N VAL A 212 -2.20 -8.41 14.15
CA VAL A 212 -0.87 -7.86 13.79
C VAL A 212 0.00 -7.60 15.02
N SER A 213 1.31 -7.66 14.81
CA SER A 213 2.31 -7.32 15.82
C SER A 213 2.90 -5.92 15.61
N VAL A 214 3.67 -5.45 16.59
CA VAL A 214 4.51 -4.24 16.44
C VAL A 214 5.47 -4.38 15.26
N ALA A 215 6.08 -5.56 15.08
CA ALA A 215 6.99 -5.83 13.99
C ALA A 215 6.31 -5.76 12.60
N ASP A 216 5.06 -6.19 12.50
CA ASP A 216 4.28 -6.09 11.28
C ASP A 216 4.06 -4.62 10.88
N LEU A 217 3.55 -3.79 11.79
CA LEU A 217 3.35 -2.36 11.55
C LEU A 217 4.68 -1.63 11.23
N GLN A 218 5.78 -1.98 11.91
CA GLN A 218 7.11 -1.44 11.59
C GLN A 218 7.55 -1.80 10.17
N THR A 219 7.39 -3.06 9.79
CA THR A 219 7.79 -3.54 8.45
C THR A 219 6.99 -2.84 7.37
N TRP A 220 5.68 -2.70 7.58
CA TRP A 220 4.76 -2.11 6.64
C TRP A 220 4.97 -0.60 6.50
N SER A 221 5.06 0.14 7.60
CA SER A 221 5.08 1.62 7.62
C SER A 221 6.47 2.24 7.71
N LYS A 222 7.51 1.46 8.08
CA LYS A 222 8.84 1.96 8.47
C LYS A 222 8.83 2.86 9.72
N LEU A 223 7.81 2.80 10.55
CA LEU A 223 7.81 3.45 11.86
C LEU A 223 8.92 2.88 12.76
N SER A 224 9.45 3.68 13.67
CA SER A 224 10.32 3.16 14.72
C SER A 224 9.52 2.23 15.65
N LYS A 225 10.21 1.34 16.37
CA LYS A 225 9.57 0.44 17.34
C LYS A 225 8.72 1.22 18.36
N SER A 226 9.27 2.30 18.91
CA SER A 226 8.55 3.15 19.86
C SER A 226 7.28 3.77 19.26
N GLN A 227 7.35 4.27 18.03
CA GLN A 227 6.18 4.83 17.33
C GLN A 227 5.13 3.77 17.04
N ALA A 228 5.53 2.60 16.51
CA ALA A 228 4.61 1.50 16.22
C ALA A 228 3.92 0.98 17.49
N THR A 229 4.68 0.81 18.58
CA THR A 229 4.12 0.41 19.88
C THR A 229 3.10 1.41 20.39
N LYS A 230 3.44 2.71 20.39
CA LYS A 230 2.51 3.77 20.84
C LYS A 230 1.27 3.85 19.95
N ALA A 231 1.44 3.70 18.65
CA ALA A 231 0.36 3.73 17.68
C ALA A 231 -0.64 2.58 17.91
N LEU A 232 -0.16 1.35 18.02
CA LEU A 232 -1.01 0.19 18.31
C LEU A 232 -1.69 0.29 19.68
N ALA A 233 -0.97 0.77 20.71
CA ALA A 233 -1.54 0.97 22.04
C ALA A 233 -2.64 2.07 22.09
N SER A 234 -2.72 2.94 21.05
CA SER A 234 -3.75 4.00 20.96
C SER A 234 -4.96 3.58 20.12
N THR A 235 -4.99 2.36 19.60
CA THR A 235 -6.13 1.82 18.84
C THR A 235 -7.20 1.27 19.76
N GLU A 236 -8.41 1.11 19.22
CA GLU A 236 -9.54 0.43 19.87
C GLU A 236 -9.49 -1.09 19.68
N ALA A 237 -8.31 -1.63 19.35
CA ALA A 237 -8.13 -3.03 19.03
C ALA A 237 -8.19 -3.94 20.27
N THR A 238 -8.76 -5.12 20.08
CA THR A 238 -8.64 -6.22 21.05
C THR A 238 -7.25 -6.85 20.97
N THR A 239 -6.68 -7.23 22.11
CA THR A 239 -5.39 -7.92 22.15
C THR A 239 -5.56 -9.42 22.30
N VAL A 240 -4.80 -10.17 21.50
CA VAL A 240 -4.69 -11.64 21.54
C VAL A 240 -3.21 -12.02 21.60
N SER A 241 -2.89 -13.30 21.83
CA SER A 241 -1.51 -13.80 21.83
C SER A 241 -1.31 -14.89 20.80
N HIS A 242 -0.07 -15.03 20.33
CA HIS A 242 0.41 -16.16 19.53
C HIS A 242 1.88 -16.40 19.85
N ASP A 243 2.24 -17.61 20.29
CA ASP A 243 3.59 -17.98 20.70
C ASP A 243 4.22 -16.95 21.70
N GLY A 244 3.42 -16.50 22.67
CA GLY A 244 3.83 -15.52 23.68
C GLY A 244 3.95 -14.07 23.18
N GLN A 245 3.67 -13.80 21.91
CA GLN A 245 3.65 -12.48 21.32
C GLN A 245 2.26 -11.84 21.40
N THR A 246 2.20 -10.58 21.85
CA THR A 246 0.95 -9.82 21.80
C THR A 246 0.66 -9.37 20.37
N LEU A 247 -0.58 -9.58 19.94
CA LEU A 247 -1.11 -9.14 18.65
C LEU A 247 -2.34 -8.26 18.86
N TRP A 248 -2.55 -7.31 17.96
CA TRP A 248 -3.71 -6.40 17.91
C TRP A 248 -4.66 -6.86 16.80
N MET A 249 -5.92 -6.98 17.13
CA MET A 249 -6.99 -7.47 16.28
C MET A 249 -8.17 -6.48 16.31
N ALA A 250 -8.76 -6.21 15.17
CA ALA A 250 -9.95 -5.36 15.08
C ALA A 250 -11.11 -5.96 15.91
N GLY A 251 -11.89 -5.12 16.58
CA GLY A 251 -12.97 -5.55 17.45
C GLY A 251 -14.00 -6.45 16.75
N TRP A 252 -14.34 -6.13 15.48
CA TRP A 252 -15.27 -6.95 14.69
C TRP A 252 -14.79 -8.40 14.48
N GLN A 253 -13.50 -8.67 14.58
CA GLN A 253 -12.99 -10.04 14.45
C GLN A 253 -13.36 -10.96 15.64
N GLU A 254 -13.85 -10.41 16.73
CA GLU A 254 -14.38 -11.23 17.83
C GLU A 254 -15.65 -11.99 17.43
N ASP A 255 -16.42 -11.42 16.48
CA ASP A 255 -17.64 -12.00 15.95
C ASP A 255 -17.41 -13.01 14.81
N VAL A 256 -16.15 -13.19 14.36
CA VAL A 256 -15.79 -14.19 13.35
C VAL A 256 -16.02 -15.59 13.91
N THR A 257 -16.90 -16.34 13.25
CA THR A 257 -17.32 -17.66 13.67
C THR A 257 -16.28 -18.77 13.35
N ALA A 258 -16.34 -19.88 14.06
CA ALA A 258 -15.50 -21.06 13.76
C ALA A 258 -15.71 -21.57 12.32
N SER A 259 -16.95 -21.51 11.81
CA SER A 259 -17.25 -21.90 10.43
C SER A 259 -16.56 -21.00 9.40
N GLU A 260 -16.46 -19.69 9.65
CA GLU A 260 -15.73 -18.75 8.77
C GLU A 260 -14.22 -19.00 8.82
N ILE A 261 -13.66 -19.30 10.00
CA ILE A 261 -12.27 -19.72 10.16
C ILE A 261 -11.98 -21.00 9.34
N ASP A 262 -12.81 -22.03 9.51
CA ASP A 262 -12.68 -23.29 8.78
C ASP A 262 -12.84 -23.09 7.26
N GLY A 263 -13.73 -22.18 6.86
CA GLY A 263 -13.93 -21.76 5.47
C GLY A 263 -12.67 -21.08 4.91
N ALA A 264 -12.11 -20.14 5.64
CA ALA A 264 -10.91 -19.41 5.23
C ALA A 264 -9.69 -20.34 5.02
N LEU A 265 -9.56 -21.38 5.85
CA LEU A 265 -8.49 -22.37 5.74
C LEU A 265 -8.61 -23.30 4.51
N LYS A 266 -9.77 -23.31 3.85
CA LYS A 266 -10.01 -24.11 2.63
C LYS A 266 -9.88 -23.27 1.35
N ILE A 267 -9.71 -21.98 1.47
CA ILE A 267 -9.62 -21.08 0.32
C ILE A 267 -8.31 -21.30 -0.41
N ARG A 268 -8.40 -21.39 -1.75
CA ARG A 268 -7.27 -21.43 -2.67
C ARG A 268 -7.41 -20.28 -3.65
N LEU A 269 -6.38 -19.42 -3.74
CA LEU A 269 -6.35 -18.24 -4.58
C LEU A 269 -5.01 -18.11 -5.30
N GLU A 270 -5.04 -17.56 -6.50
CA GLU A 270 -3.88 -17.03 -7.19
C GLU A 270 -3.71 -15.57 -6.77
N LEU A 271 -2.64 -15.26 -6.06
CA LEU A 271 -2.33 -13.92 -5.62
C LEU A 271 -1.36 -13.26 -6.59
N PRO A 272 -1.58 -11.98 -6.96
CA PRO A 272 -0.71 -11.26 -7.87
C PRO A 272 0.68 -11.00 -7.26
N ALA A 273 1.61 -10.59 -8.09
CA ALA A 273 2.92 -10.13 -7.63
C ALA A 273 2.76 -8.93 -6.67
N PHE A 274 3.58 -8.91 -5.63
CA PHE A 274 3.54 -7.85 -4.61
C PHE A 274 2.23 -7.75 -3.82
N ASP A 275 1.44 -8.83 -3.74
CA ASP A 275 0.18 -8.81 -3.00
C ASP A 275 0.37 -8.41 -1.53
N GLU A 276 -0.60 -7.66 -1.00
CA GLU A 276 -0.55 -7.10 0.35
C GLU A 276 -0.56 -8.20 1.42
N TYR A 277 -1.16 -9.38 1.16
CA TYR A 277 -1.11 -10.51 2.07
C TYR A 277 0.33 -10.99 2.33
N LEU A 278 1.21 -10.89 1.32
CA LEU A 278 2.63 -11.17 1.48
C LEU A 278 3.38 -10.00 2.11
N LEU A 279 3.09 -8.75 1.70
CA LEU A 279 3.89 -7.59 2.06
C LEU A 279 3.45 -6.90 3.36
N GLY A 280 2.24 -7.12 3.79
CA GLY A 280 1.64 -6.50 4.98
C GLY A 280 2.25 -6.95 6.31
N TYR A 281 3.02 -8.05 6.35
CA TYR A 281 3.52 -8.64 7.58
C TYR A 281 5.05 -8.76 7.62
N ALA A 282 5.61 -8.83 8.83
CA ALA A 282 7.06 -9.00 9.03
C ALA A 282 7.52 -10.43 8.78
N ASN A 283 6.82 -11.40 9.39
CA ASN A 283 7.17 -12.82 9.27
C ASN A 283 6.60 -13.41 7.97
N LYS A 284 7.47 -13.63 6.99
CA LYS A 284 7.11 -14.24 5.70
C LYS A 284 7.09 -15.78 5.75
N GLU A 285 7.74 -16.38 6.73
CA GLU A 285 7.89 -17.85 6.83
C GLU A 285 6.56 -18.53 7.13
N TRP A 286 5.66 -17.84 7.81
CA TRP A 286 4.32 -18.36 8.06
C TRP A 286 3.46 -18.41 6.80
N ILE A 287 3.75 -17.52 5.84
CA ILE A 287 2.96 -17.32 4.62
C ILE A 287 3.60 -18.09 3.46
N VAL A 288 4.91 -17.94 3.25
CA VAL A 288 5.62 -18.55 2.12
C VAL A 288 6.70 -19.48 2.65
N PRO A 289 6.52 -20.80 2.52
CA PRO A 289 7.52 -21.82 2.89
C PRO A 289 8.83 -21.66 2.12
N ASP A 290 9.93 -22.14 2.70
CA ASP A 290 11.28 -22.01 2.15
C ASP A 290 11.39 -22.63 0.75
N GLU A 291 10.68 -23.73 0.50
CA GLU A 291 10.72 -24.52 -0.74
C GLU A 291 10.33 -23.67 -1.98
N ILE A 292 9.41 -22.74 -1.81
CA ILE A 292 8.93 -21.88 -2.92
C ILE A 292 9.35 -20.42 -2.77
N ARG A 293 9.92 -20.02 -1.64
CA ARG A 293 10.18 -18.61 -1.28
C ARG A 293 11.01 -17.89 -2.34
N ALA A 294 12.09 -18.47 -2.82
CA ALA A 294 12.98 -17.85 -3.81
C ALA A 294 12.26 -17.55 -5.14
N ASN A 295 11.17 -18.28 -5.44
CA ASN A 295 10.37 -18.10 -6.65
C ASN A 295 9.15 -17.18 -6.43
N VAL A 296 8.83 -16.81 -5.19
CA VAL A 296 7.74 -15.90 -4.84
C VAL A 296 8.28 -14.52 -4.45
N LEU A 297 9.37 -14.48 -3.66
CA LEU A 297 9.95 -13.24 -3.15
C LEU A 297 11.47 -13.35 -3.10
N THR A 298 12.17 -12.45 -3.78
CA THR A 298 13.64 -12.38 -3.69
C THR A 298 14.11 -11.60 -2.47
N ARG A 299 15.40 -11.77 -2.14
CA ARG A 299 16.10 -10.94 -1.13
C ARG A 299 16.07 -9.44 -1.46
N ASN A 300 16.03 -9.08 -2.75
CA ASN A 300 15.98 -7.70 -3.22
C ASN A 300 14.53 -7.15 -3.28
N GLY A 301 13.54 -7.90 -2.80
CA GLY A 301 12.16 -7.46 -2.71
C GLY A 301 11.37 -7.54 -4.03
N LEU A 302 11.86 -8.26 -5.04
CA LEU A 302 11.04 -8.60 -6.22
C LEU A 302 10.08 -9.73 -5.85
N SER A 303 8.84 -9.64 -6.30
CA SER A 303 7.81 -10.64 -6.06
C SER A 303 7.13 -11.05 -7.37
N TRP A 304 6.70 -12.30 -7.43
CA TRP A 304 5.96 -12.90 -8.55
C TRP A 304 4.59 -13.39 -8.07
N PRO A 305 3.65 -13.62 -8.99
CA PRO A 305 2.38 -14.26 -8.66
C PRO A 305 2.60 -15.66 -8.07
N TRP A 306 1.70 -16.07 -7.19
CA TRP A 306 1.81 -17.32 -6.46
C TRP A 306 0.45 -17.85 -6.03
N VAL A 307 0.37 -19.16 -5.74
CA VAL A 307 -0.84 -19.82 -5.27
C VAL A 307 -0.81 -19.92 -3.76
N MET A 308 -1.86 -19.43 -3.12
CA MET A 308 -2.11 -19.52 -1.69
C MET A 308 -3.24 -20.51 -1.41
N GLU A 309 -3.07 -21.36 -0.39
CA GLU A 309 -4.11 -22.24 0.14
C GLU A 309 -4.11 -22.16 1.66
N GLY A 310 -5.26 -21.88 2.27
CA GLY A 310 -5.41 -21.76 3.72
C GLY A 310 -4.45 -20.75 4.37
N GLY A 311 -4.09 -19.68 3.66
CA GLY A 311 -3.14 -18.65 4.13
C GLY A 311 -1.67 -18.99 3.90
N ARG A 312 -1.34 -20.11 3.26
CA ARG A 312 0.04 -20.51 2.97
C ARG A 312 0.29 -20.67 1.48
N GLY A 313 1.47 -20.30 1.06
CA GLY A 313 1.93 -20.50 -0.33
C GLY A 313 2.17 -21.98 -0.62
N VAL A 314 1.59 -22.46 -1.72
CA VAL A 314 1.72 -23.84 -2.16
C VAL A 314 2.44 -23.98 -3.51
N ALA A 315 2.46 -22.93 -4.32
CA ALA A 315 3.17 -22.90 -5.60
C ALA A 315 3.55 -21.47 -6.02
N SER A 316 4.59 -21.34 -6.80
CA SER A 316 4.91 -20.10 -7.52
C SER A 316 4.34 -20.17 -8.92
N LEU A 317 3.82 -19.04 -9.40
CA LEU A 317 3.38 -18.84 -10.79
C LEU A 317 4.43 -18.08 -11.62
N ARG A 318 5.65 -17.98 -11.12
CA ARG A 318 6.76 -17.41 -11.87
C ARG A 318 7.06 -18.31 -13.07
N HIS A 319 6.88 -17.76 -14.28
CA HIS A 319 7.38 -18.41 -15.48
C HIS A 319 8.91 -18.34 -15.48
N PRO A 320 9.59 -19.43 -15.87
CA PRO A 320 11.05 -19.49 -15.96
C PRO A 320 11.62 -18.52 -17.00
#